data_22d985ae8a1fe0388b7b9f83a5983d5c
#
_entry.id   22d985ae8a1fe0388b7b9f83a5983d5c
#
_cell.length_a   1.000
_cell.length_b   1.000
_cell.length_c   1.000
_cell.angle_alpha   90.00
_cell.angle_beta   90.00
_cell.angle_gamma   90.00
#
_symmetry.space_group_name_H-M   'P 1'
#
loop_
_entity.id
_entity.type
_entity.pdbx_description
1 polymer ?
#
loop_
_entity_poly.entity_id
_entity_poly.type
_entity_poly.pdbx_seq_one_letter_code
_entity_poly.pdbx_strand_id
1 'polypeptide(L)'
;MGKHAAVPQSSQDASQTQQIPPVQQAQPGAFNSAFQAAGVSDSKEGKGFNKRLALKVGIIIAAVLLVVYIAGAFFFSGHFFPNTTLGSQDISLKSTSDVAEVATDIGSDYSVTVTGDGLSFTVSSSQAGLEVDGQRVAEQSIADNNIWLWPIEVFRTHDESANLSSEYSESGLGDVVRQQVETFNATATDPVNASVQYSSASGQFEVTAEKAGTKLDVDAVILKVNDAVLDMSSSATLGTSELVQPTVFSSDPALTAAAETANGYLTADIELVLGTTAIHAADIGANEISQWVVIGDDLAVSFDEEAMNAWVEELAASLNTVGTERTYTRPDGQTFTVSGGTYGWTIDDDAMVADVEDAIRNGLVGQLTVATTLEGYTYNGSGVQDWGAYADVDISEQHVRFYNEAGELVWEADCVTGKPDGSHDTPTGVWRVLNKKTNYTLTGDISVATGQPEYETKVSYWMPFTYSGCGFHDATWQSAFGGTRYKDGYGSHGCVNLSLSDAASLYDIIAVGNAVVVHE
;
A
#
# COMPACT_ATOMS: atom_id res chain seq x y z
N MET A 1 8.68 8.45 57.00
CA MET A 1 10.09 8.88 56.75
C MET A 1 10.26 8.92 55.25
N GLY A 2 10.06 9.92 54.52
CA GLY A 2 10.52 11.28 54.50
C GLY A 2 11.81 11.41 53.72
N LYS A 3 11.70 11.83 52.43
CA LYS A 3 12.56 12.88 51.89
C LYS A 3 12.16 13.23 50.44
N HIS A 4 11.72 14.47 50.33
CA HIS A 4 11.55 15.23 49.09
C HIS A 4 12.90 15.37 48.35
N ALA A 5 12.85 15.37 47.00
CA ALA A 5 13.88 15.95 46.17
C ALA A 5 13.22 16.71 45.04
N ALA A 6 13.70 17.94 44.86
CA ALA A 6 13.16 19.08 44.18
C ALA A 6 13.15 18.99 42.65
N VAL A 7 12.17 19.70 42.06
CA VAL A 7 12.06 20.12 40.66
C VAL A 7 13.00 21.30 40.41
N PRO A 8 13.80 21.36 39.32
CA PRO A 8 14.44 22.59 38.89
C PRO A 8 13.49 23.39 37.99
N GLN A 9 13.30 24.65 38.36
CA GLN A 9 12.63 25.68 37.57
C GLN A 9 13.43 26.01 36.30
N SER A 10 12.74 26.06 35.17
CA SER A 10 13.25 26.59 33.92
C SER A 10 13.23 28.11 33.95
N SER A 11 14.38 28.71 33.67
CA SER A 11 14.60 30.12 33.45
C SER A 11 13.81 30.64 32.25
N GLN A 12 13.01 31.67 32.49
CA GLN A 12 12.43 32.55 31.47
C GLN A 12 13.55 33.37 30.86
N ASP A 13 13.72 33.27 29.55
CA ASP A 13 14.54 34.21 28.81
C ASP A 13 13.65 35.23 28.12
N ALA A 14 13.91 36.49 28.41
CA ALA A 14 13.07 37.62 28.06
C ALA A 14 13.36 38.03 26.60
N SER A 15 12.33 38.04 25.77
CA SER A 15 12.33 38.70 24.46
C SER A 15 12.49 40.20 24.63
N GLN A 16 13.65 40.74 24.28
CA GLN A 16 13.85 42.16 24.13
C GLN A 16 13.11 42.69 22.89
N THR A 17 11.99 43.34 23.15
CA THR A 17 11.31 44.19 22.16
C THR A 17 12.14 45.46 22.00
N GLN A 18 12.79 45.68 20.86
CA GLN A 18 13.41 46.96 20.50
C GLN A 18 12.27 47.99 20.34
N GLN A 19 12.25 48.95 21.25
CA GLN A 19 11.42 50.16 21.14
C GLN A 19 11.99 51.09 20.08
N ILE A 20 11.23 51.38 19.06
CA ILE A 20 11.45 52.46 18.10
C ILE A 20 11.23 53.78 18.85
N PRO A 21 12.19 54.74 18.78
CA PRO A 21 12.01 56.04 19.44
C PRO A 21 10.88 56.84 18.78
N PRO A 22 10.11 57.63 19.53
CA PRO A 22 8.98 58.38 18.98
C PRO A 22 9.48 59.54 18.10
N VAL A 23 8.86 59.63 16.91
CA VAL A 23 9.01 60.76 16.00
C VAL A 23 8.54 62.02 16.69
N GLN A 24 9.46 62.95 16.94
CA GLN A 24 9.12 64.31 17.44
C GLN A 24 8.31 65.03 16.36
N GLN A 25 7.10 65.40 16.72
CA GLN A 25 6.30 66.37 15.98
C GLN A 25 7.04 67.71 15.93
N ALA A 26 7.39 68.15 14.72
CA ALA A 26 7.90 69.48 14.47
C ALA A 26 6.78 70.51 14.73
N GLN A 27 6.98 71.38 15.68
CA GLN A 27 6.10 72.52 15.90
C GLN A 27 6.20 73.53 14.75
N PRO A 28 5.08 74.14 14.32
CA PRO A 28 5.09 75.19 13.31
C PRO A 28 5.51 76.52 13.96
N GLY A 29 6.72 76.91 13.76
CA GLY A 29 7.21 78.16 14.38
C GLY A 29 8.66 78.52 14.05
N ALA A 30 9.06 78.56 12.80
CA ALA A 30 10.37 79.10 12.44
C ALA A 30 10.39 79.72 11.03
N PHE A 31 9.36 80.46 10.67
CA PHE A 31 9.37 81.25 9.39
C PHE A 31 9.35 82.77 9.60
N ASN A 32 9.74 83.26 10.78
CA ASN A 32 9.69 84.70 11.10
C ASN A 32 11.02 85.33 11.59
N SER A 33 12.20 84.70 11.34
CA SER A 33 13.43 85.28 11.86
C SER A 33 14.52 85.53 10.79
N ALA A 34 14.21 85.44 9.49
CA ALA A 34 15.18 85.72 8.44
C ALA A 34 15.04 87.09 7.76
N PHE A 35 14.20 87.99 8.29
CA PHE A 35 13.98 89.30 7.70
C PHE A 35 14.36 90.46 8.63
N GLN A 36 15.18 90.25 9.65
CA GLN A 36 15.56 91.30 10.58
C GLN A 36 17.11 91.39 10.81
N ALA A 37 17.88 91.38 9.70
CA ALA A 37 19.32 91.75 9.76
C ALA A 37 19.81 92.29 8.43
N ALA A 38 19.19 93.35 7.93
CA ALA A 38 19.83 94.22 6.98
C ALA A 38 19.41 95.65 7.34
N GLY A 39 20.15 96.21 8.30
CA GLY A 39 20.12 97.67 8.58
C GLY A 39 20.51 98.43 7.36
N VAL A 40 19.60 99.17 6.80
CA VAL A 40 19.91 100.25 5.88
C VAL A 40 19.39 101.55 6.46
N SER A 41 20.34 102.42 6.80
CA SER A 41 20.12 103.76 7.27
C SER A 41 19.29 104.60 6.32
N ASP A 42 18.44 105.38 6.92
CA ASP A 42 17.65 106.48 6.38
C ASP A 42 18.45 107.43 5.52
N SER A 43 18.08 107.62 4.26
CA SER A 43 18.36 108.83 3.48
C SER A 43 17.13 109.11 2.62
N LYS A 44 16.50 110.21 2.94
CA LYS A 44 15.40 110.82 2.23
C LYS A 44 15.75 111.05 0.77
N GLU A 45 14.92 110.61 -0.19
CA GLU A 45 14.38 111.50 -1.24
C GLU A 45 13.21 110.81 -1.94
N GLY A 46 12.10 111.47 -1.93
CA GLY A 46 10.89 111.02 -2.48
C GLY A 46 10.87 110.90 -3.99
N LYS A 47 10.51 109.70 -4.52
CA LYS A 47 9.75 109.57 -5.76
C LYS A 47 8.50 108.73 -5.46
N GLY A 48 7.35 109.37 -5.57
CA GLY A 48 6.09 108.77 -5.29
C GLY A 48 5.94 107.47 -6.09
N PHE A 49 5.94 106.33 -5.35
CA PHE A 49 5.59 105.02 -5.89
C PHE A 49 4.16 105.07 -6.41
N ASN A 50 3.98 105.06 -7.71
CA ASN A 50 2.68 105.19 -8.34
C ASN A 50 1.85 103.90 -8.10
N LYS A 51 1.13 103.83 -6.97
CA LYS A 51 0.32 102.63 -6.54
C LYS A 51 -0.61 102.16 -7.61
N ARG A 52 -1.05 103.05 -8.53
CA ARG A 52 -1.91 102.68 -9.66
C ARG A 52 -1.11 101.95 -10.77
N LEU A 53 0.17 102.28 -10.97
CA LEU A 53 1.04 101.58 -11.95
C LEU A 53 1.44 100.19 -11.37
N ALA A 54 1.82 100.09 -10.09
CA ALA A 54 2.11 98.82 -9.42
C ALA A 54 0.88 97.89 -9.43
N LEU A 55 -0.31 98.43 -9.17
CA LEU A 55 -1.56 97.64 -9.28
C LEU A 55 -1.82 97.14 -10.69
N LYS A 56 -1.62 98.04 -11.71
CA LYS A 56 -1.78 97.62 -13.11
C LYS A 56 -0.77 96.55 -13.53
N VAL A 57 0.51 96.70 -13.15
CA VAL A 57 1.54 95.69 -13.41
C VAL A 57 1.24 94.40 -12.64
N GLY A 58 0.77 94.47 -11.40
CA GLY A 58 0.35 93.28 -10.63
C GLY A 58 -0.85 92.57 -11.29
N ILE A 59 -1.84 93.29 -11.79
CA ILE A 59 -2.96 92.73 -12.53
C ILE A 59 -2.51 92.07 -13.84
N ILE A 60 -1.59 92.66 -14.55
CA ILE A 60 -1.01 92.10 -15.78
C ILE A 60 -0.24 90.81 -15.49
N ILE A 61 0.60 90.84 -14.43
CA ILE A 61 1.32 89.63 -14.00
C ILE A 61 0.35 88.51 -13.59
N ALA A 62 -0.66 88.82 -12.79
CA ALA A 62 -1.69 87.87 -12.37
C ALA A 62 -2.47 87.32 -13.58
N ALA A 63 -2.80 88.18 -14.52
CA ALA A 63 -3.47 87.71 -15.78
C ALA A 63 -2.57 86.82 -16.64
N VAL A 64 -1.26 87.16 -16.76
CA VAL A 64 -0.31 86.30 -17.45
C VAL A 64 -0.13 84.97 -16.74
N LEU A 65 0.01 84.97 -15.40
CA LEU A 65 0.09 83.74 -14.60
C LEU A 65 -1.15 82.90 -14.74
N LEU A 66 -2.33 83.50 -14.74
CA LEU A 66 -3.60 82.82 -14.97
C LEU A 66 -3.66 82.16 -16.38
N VAL A 67 -3.20 82.92 -17.41
CA VAL A 67 -3.16 82.37 -18.78
C VAL A 67 -2.17 81.20 -18.87
N VAL A 68 -0.99 81.31 -18.27
CA VAL A 68 0.00 80.23 -18.18
C VAL A 68 -0.58 79.04 -17.40
N TYR A 69 -1.26 79.29 -16.27
CA TYR A 69 -1.90 78.26 -15.48
C TYR A 69 -2.98 77.49 -16.30
N ILE A 70 -3.86 78.21 -16.97
CA ILE A 70 -4.90 77.61 -17.80
C ILE A 70 -4.28 76.87 -19.02
N ALA A 71 -3.26 77.46 -19.65
CA ALA A 71 -2.56 76.85 -20.76
C ALA A 71 -1.86 75.56 -20.32
N GLY A 72 -1.25 75.56 -19.14
CA GLY A 72 -0.65 74.32 -18.55
C GLY A 72 -1.69 73.27 -18.24
N ALA A 73 -2.84 73.64 -17.63
CA ALA A 73 -3.91 72.70 -17.38
C ALA A 73 -4.49 72.12 -18.70
N PHE A 74 -4.59 72.96 -19.76
CA PHE A 74 -5.02 72.49 -21.05
C PHE A 74 -4.00 71.58 -21.72
N PHE A 75 -2.70 71.87 -21.59
CA PHE A 75 -1.61 71.01 -22.09
C PHE A 75 -1.63 69.65 -21.43
N PHE A 76 -1.66 69.60 -20.10
CA PHE A 76 -1.67 68.35 -19.32
C PHE A 76 -3.01 67.62 -19.35
N SER A 77 -4.04 68.16 -19.97
CA SER A 77 -5.28 67.39 -20.22
C SER A 77 -5.12 66.30 -21.29
N GLY A 78 -4.06 66.35 -22.09
CA GLY A 78 -3.76 65.37 -23.12
C GLY A 78 -2.30 64.92 -23.15
N HIS A 79 -1.47 65.36 -22.15
CA HIS A 79 -0.09 64.99 -22.00
C HIS A 79 0.23 64.60 -20.55
N PHE A 80 1.11 63.64 -20.39
CA PHE A 80 1.57 63.16 -19.09
C PHE A 80 2.51 64.16 -18.41
N PHE A 81 2.56 64.18 -17.10
CA PHE A 81 3.45 65.01 -16.34
C PHE A 81 4.93 64.61 -16.56
N PRO A 82 5.91 65.51 -16.32
CA PRO A 82 7.32 65.18 -16.24
C PRO A 82 7.55 64.12 -15.16
N ASN A 83 8.58 63.28 -15.31
CA ASN A 83 8.95 62.17 -14.39
C ASN A 83 7.82 61.11 -14.25
N THR A 84 7.07 60.85 -15.33
CA THR A 84 6.06 59.79 -15.40
C THR A 84 6.62 58.58 -16.13
N THR A 85 6.45 57.39 -15.53
CA THR A 85 6.85 56.09 -16.10
C THR A 85 5.67 55.18 -16.28
N LEU A 86 5.73 54.29 -17.29
CA LEU A 86 4.84 53.16 -17.52
C LEU A 86 5.68 51.89 -17.64
N GLY A 87 5.67 51.03 -16.62
CA GLY A 87 6.65 49.97 -16.50
C GLY A 87 8.06 50.54 -16.46
N SER A 88 8.96 50.10 -17.35
CA SER A 88 10.34 50.59 -17.46
C SER A 88 10.48 51.78 -18.44
N GLN A 89 9.39 52.20 -19.09
CA GLN A 89 9.42 53.22 -20.13
C GLN A 89 9.12 54.60 -19.56
N ASP A 90 9.93 55.63 -19.97
CA ASP A 90 9.67 57.02 -19.65
C ASP A 90 8.61 57.58 -20.64
N ILE A 91 7.48 57.97 -20.07
CA ILE A 91 6.34 58.57 -20.81
C ILE A 91 6.17 60.05 -20.50
N SER A 92 7.20 60.71 -19.89
CA SER A 92 7.19 62.12 -19.56
C SER A 92 6.85 62.99 -20.79
N LEU A 93 5.88 63.90 -20.64
CA LEU A 93 5.45 64.85 -21.65
C LEU A 93 4.93 64.24 -22.95
N LYS A 94 4.75 62.89 -23.00
CA LYS A 94 4.16 62.25 -24.17
C LYS A 94 2.64 62.50 -24.21
N SER A 95 2.07 62.51 -25.41
CA SER A 95 0.62 62.57 -25.59
C SER A 95 -0.05 61.24 -25.25
N THR A 96 -1.36 61.28 -25.02
CA THR A 96 -2.14 60.05 -24.79
C THR A 96 -2.00 59.07 -25.94
N SER A 97 -1.92 59.52 -27.19
CA SER A 97 -1.70 58.65 -28.37
C SER A 97 -0.32 58.00 -28.38
N ASP A 98 0.74 58.74 -28.00
CA ASP A 98 2.09 58.20 -27.96
C ASP A 98 2.24 57.16 -26.84
N VAL A 99 1.54 57.38 -25.70
CA VAL A 99 1.54 56.43 -24.58
C VAL A 99 0.72 55.19 -24.96
N ALA A 100 -0.36 55.34 -25.73
CA ALA A 100 -1.11 54.17 -26.22
C ALA A 100 -0.22 53.28 -27.12
N GLU A 101 0.63 53.86 -27.98
CA GLU A 101 1.60 53.10 -28.77
C GLU A 101 2.64 52.44 -27.89
N VAL A 102 3.22 53.16 -26.92
CA VAL A 102 4.19 52.59 -25.94
C VAL A 102 3.57 51.43 -25.17
N ALA A 103 2.33 51.55 -24.71
CA ALA A 103 1.65 50.47 -23.98
C ALA A 103 1.43 49.23 -24.86
N THR A 104 1.04 49.44 -26.14
CA THR A 104 0.90 48.35 -27.11
C THR A 104 2.23 47.67 -27.40
N ASP A 105 3.31 48.43 -27.54
CA ASP A 105 4.67 47.90 -27.74
C ASP A 105 5.13 47.08 -26.53
N ILE A 106 4.90 47.58 -25.29
CA ILE A 106 5.19 46.82 -24.06
C ILE A 106 4.48 45.47 -24.07
N GLY A 107 3.20 45.46 -24.49
CA GLY A 107 2.43 44.21 -24.60
C GLY A 107 2.98 43.26 -25.66
N SER A 108 3.35 43.78 -26.85
CA SER A 108 3.87 42.94 -27.93
C SER A 108 5.24 42.34 -27.67
N ASP A 109 6.09 43.08 -26.95
CA ASP A 109 7.45 42.66 -26.60
C ASP A 109 7.50 41.83 -25.29
N TYR A 110 6.35 41.70 -24.59
CA TYR A 110 6.30 40.98 -23.34
C TYR A 110 6.59 39.49 -23.52
N SER A 111 7.33 38.96 -22.59
CA SER A 111 7.53 37.51 -22.41
C SER A 111 7.76 37.16 -20.95
N VAL A 112 7.26 36.02 -20.56
CA VAL A 112 7.49 35.46 -19.23
C VAL A 112 8.41 34.24 -19.32
N THR A 113 9.46 34.21 -18.52
CA THR A 113 10.35 33.06 -18.39
C THR A 113 9.94 32.25 -17.17
N VAL A 114 9.55 31.01 -17.40
CA VAL A 114 9.16 30.04 -16.37
C VAL A 114 10.38 29.20 -16.03
N THR A 115 10.71 29.13 -14.74
CA THR A 115 11.87 28.34 -14.27
C THR A 115 11.55 27.62 -12.97
N GLY A 116 12.06 26.42 -12.81
CA GLY A 116 11.96 25.63 -11.56
C GLY A 116 12.18 24.15 -11.81
N ASP A 117 12.77 23.48 -10.86
CA ASP A 117 12.95 22.01 -10.81
C ASP A 117 13.58 21.38 -12.08
N GLY A 118 14.42 22.12 -12.77
CA GLY A 118 15.03 21.68 -14.03
C GLY A 118 14.23 21.99 -15.28
N LEU A 119 13.01 22.54 -15.16
CA LEU A 119 12.25 23.09 -16.28
C LEU A 119 12.62 24.55 -16.50
N SER A 120 12.84 24.94 -17.77
CA SER A 120 13.01 26.33 -18.17
C SER A 120 12.47 26.53 -19.58
N PHE A 121 11.52 27.44 -19.73
CA PHE A 121 10.98 27.83 -21.02
C PHE A 121 10.48 29.28 -20.95
N THR A 122 10.28 29.88 -22.13
CA THR A 122 9.75 31.23 -22.23
C THR A 122 8.47 31.21 -23.05
N VAL A 123 7.47 31.94 -22.58
CA VAL A 123 6.21 32.15 -23.32
C VAL A 123 6.20 33.61 -23.76
N SER A 124 6.14 33.85 -25.07
CA SER A 124 5.99 35.19 -25.66
C SER A 124 4.53 35.64 -25.68
N SER A 125 4.32 36.95 -25.76
CA SER A 125 2.98 37.55 -25.91
C SER A 125 2.19 36.91 -27.05
N SER A 126 2.82 36.71 -28.21
CA SER A 126 2.18 36.09 -29.38
C SER A 126 1.74 34.64 -29.16
N GLN A 127 2.50 33.84 -28.36
CA GLN A 127 2.16 32.46 -27.99
C GLN A 127 1.02 32.44 -26.99
N ALA A 128 1.02 33.37 -26.05
CA ALA A 128 -0.03 33.51 -25.03
C ALA A 128 -1.32 34.10 -25.57
N GLY A 129 -1.28 34.68 -26.81
CA GLY A 129 -2.40 35.47 -27.30
C GLY A 129 -2.65 36.71 -26.44
N LEU A 130 -1.56 37.31 -25.91
CA LEU A 130 -1.61 38.50 -25.09
C LEU A 130 -1.82 39.73 -25.93
N GLU A 131 -2.85 40.51 -25.63
CA GLU A 131 -3.12 41.81 -26.24
C GLU A 131 -3.21 42.86 -25.11
N VAL A 132 -2.46 43.96 -25.25
CA VAL A 132 -2.59 45.12 -24.38
C VAL A 132 -3.36 46.19 -25.14
N ASP A 133 -4.52 46.58 -24.64
CA ASP A 133 -5.28 47.72 -25.17
C ASP A 133 -4.58 49.01 -24.72
N GLY A 134 -3.59 49.43 -25.50
CA GLY A 134 -2.80 50.62 -25.24
C GLY A 134 -3.65 51.88 -25.13
N GLN A 135 -4.75 51.98 -25.92
CA GLN A 135 -5.66 53.12 -25.84
C GLN A 135 -6.33 53.20 -24.45
N ARG A 136 -6.83 52.10 -23.96
CA ARG A 136 -7.44 52.01 -22.63
C ARG A 136 -6.44 52.30 -21.52
N VAL A 137 -5.24 51.74 -21.60
CA VAL A 137 -4.15 52.00 -20.63
C VAL A 137 -3.84 53.50 -20.58
N ALA A 138 -3.64 54.16 -21.73
CA ALA A 138 -3.35 55.59 -21.80
C ALA A 138 -4.50 56.46 -21.27
N GLU A 139 -5.76 56.11 -21.61
CA GLU A 139 -6.94 56.82 -21.11
C GLU A 139 -7.12 56.67 -19.60
N GLN A 140 -6.88 55.52 -19.04
CA GLN A 140 -6.93 55.31 -17.58
C GLN A 140 -5.83 56.10 -16.86
N SER A 141 -4.59 55.96 -17.34
CA SER A 141 -3.45 56.65 -16.71
C SER A 141 -3.56 58.17 -16.79
N ILE A 142 -4.08 58.74 -17.91
CA ILE A 142 -4.28 60.20 -18.00
C ILE A 142 -5.45 60.69 -17.15
N ALA A 143 -6.47 59.83 -16.90
CA ALA A 143 -7.61 60.18 -16.07
C ALA A 143 -7.24 60.38 -14.58
N ASP A 144 -6.17 59.74 -14.12
CA ASP A 144 -5.65 59.90 -12.75
C ASP A 144 -4.91 61.22 -12.57
N ASN A 145 -4.57 61.93 -13.65
CA ASN A 145 -3.92 63.23 -13.62
C ASN A 145 -4.85 64.35 -13.11
N ASN A 146 -4.55 64.97 -11.97
CA ASN A 146 -5.20 66.18 -11.56
C ASN A 146 -4.60 67.40 -12.26
N ILE A 147 -5.11 67.72 -13.45
CA ILE A 147 -4.59 68.81 -14.31
C ILE A 147 -4.59 70.19 -13.61
N TRP A 148 -5.41 70.40 -12.59
CA TRP A 148 -5.47 71.66 -11.83
C TRP A 148 -4.34 71.78 -10.82
N LEU A 149 -3.64 70.69 -10.47
CA LEU A 149 -2.45 70.66 -9.57
C LEU A 149 -1.14 70.64 -10.39
N TRP A 150 -1.18 70.78 -11.71
CA TRP A 150 -0.01 70.68 -12.57
C TRP A 150 1.24 71.48 -12.06
N PRO A 151 1.13 72.70 -11.47
CA PRO A 151 2.30 73.44 -11.02
C PRO A 151 3.06 72.76 -9.89
N ILE A 152 2.42 71.80 -9.21
CA ILE A 152 3.01 71.00 -8.15
C ILE A 152 3.39 69.61 -8.70
N GLU A 153 2.50 68.99 -9.48
CA GLU A 153 2.67 67.61 -10.00
C GLU A 153 3.87 67.51 -10.95
N VAL A 154 4.26 68.57 -11.68
CA VAL A 154 5.46 68.55 -12.55
C VAL A 154 6.78 68.33 -11.82
N PHE A 155 6.80 68.43 -10.48
CA PHE A 155 7.96 68.18 -9.62
C PHE A 155 7.88 66.83 -8.89
N ARG A 156 6.83 66.07 -9.12
CA ARG A 156 6.63 64.75 -8.51
C ARG A 156 7.00 63.65 -9.50
N THR A 157 7.22 62.46 -8.99
CA THR A 157 7.34 61.24 -9.78
C THR A 157 5.99 60.53 -9.83
N HIS A 158 5.61 60.07 -11.03
CA HIS A 158 4.39 59.34 -11.26
C HIS A 158 4.72 57.98 -11.86
N ASP A 159 4.11 56.91 -11.35
CA ASP A 159 4.26 55.56 -11.85
C ASP A 159 2.87 55.05 -12.22
N GLU A 160 2.66 54.92 -13.51
CA GLU A 160 1.38 54.48 -14.11
C GLU A 160 1.37 52.96 -14.40
N SER A 161 2.37 52.22 -13.90
CA SER A 161 2.50 50.78 -14.18
C SER A 161 1.30 49.96 -13.69
N ALA A 162 0.59 50.45 -12.66
CA ALA A 162 -0.65 49.80 -12.15
C ALA A 162 -1.80 49.80 -13.20
N ASN A 163 -1.76 50.73 -14.17
CA ASN A 163 -2.74 50.79 -15.24
C ASN A 163 -2.42 49.88 -16.43
N LEU A 164 -1.21 49.29 -16.43
CA LEU A 164 -0.78 48.32 -17.45
C LEU A 164 -1.44 46.98 -17.20
N SER A 165 -2.69 46.85 -17.67
CA SER A 165 -3.45 45.59 -17.59
C SER A 165 -3.47 44.92 -18.94
N SER A 166 -3.39 43.60 -18.95
CA SER A 166 -3.43 42.77 -20.16
C SER A 166 -4.73 42.01 -20.27
N GLU A 167 -5.22 41.86 -21.48
CA GLU A 167 -6.21 40.86 -21.87
C GLU A 167 -5.46 39.76 -22.62
N TYR A 168 -5.68 38.53 -22.28
CA TYR A 168 -5.00 37.39 -22.91
C TYR A 168 -5.95 36.23 -23.14
N SER A 169 -5.58 35.37 -24.08
CA SER A 169 -6.30 34.13 -24.32
C SER A 169 -5.86 33.07 -23.35
N GLU A 170 -6.67 32.78 -22.34
CA GLU A 170 -6.39 31.71 -21.36
C GLU A 170 -6.11 30.37 -22.06
N SER A 171 -6.80 30.07 -23.16
CA SER A 171 -6.58 28.83 -23.91
C SER A 171 -5.20 28.81 -24.59
N GLY A 172 -4.74 29.88 -25.17
CA GLY A 172 -3.43 29.93 -25.85
C GLY A 172 -2.28 29.78 -24.88
N LEU A 173 -2.30 30.49 -23.76
CA LEU A 173 -1.31 30.38 -22.70
C LEU A 173 -1.32 28.97 -22.07
N GLY A 174 -2.51 28.48 -21.73
CA GLY A 174 -2.69 27.16 -21.13
C GLY A 174 -2.15 26.03 -22.00
N ASP A 175 -2.38 26.08 -23.32
CA ASP A 175 -1.89 25.07 -24.26
C ASP A 175 -0.35 25.04 -24.34
N VAL A 176 0.29 26.22 -24.42
CA VAL A 176 1.75 26.30 -24.44
C VAL A 176 2.37 25.76 -23.15
N VAL A 177 1.85 26.20 -22.00
CA VAL A 177 2.34 25.74 -20.68
C VAL A 177 2.13 24.23 -20.53
N ARG A 178 0.94 23.73 -20.87
CA ARG A 178 0.61 22.30 -20.82
C ARG A 178 1.60 21.48 -21.62
N GLN A 179 1.87 21.85 -22.86
CA GLN A 179 2.80 21.14 -23.73
C GLN A 179 4.21 21.06 -23.13
N GLN A 180 4.70 22.16 -22.55
CA GLN A 180 6.03 22.21 -21.95
C GLN A 180 6.10 21.34 -20.69
N VAL A 181 5.09 21.43 -19.83
CA VAL A 181 5.01 20.65 -18.59
C VAL A 181 4.84 19.16 -18.88
N GLU A 182 3.99 18.78 -19.83
CA GLU A 182 3.82 17.37 -20.22
C GLU A 182 5.11 16.78 -20.79
N THR A 183 5.85 17.56 -21.58
CA THR A 183 7.16 17.14 -22.10
C THR A 183 8.16 16.91 -20.97
N PHE A 184 8.21 17.78 -19.98
CA PHE A 184 9.04 17.63 -18.80
C PHE A 184 8.60 16.41 -17.97
N ASN A 185 7.29 16.25 -17.75
CA ASN A 185 6.70 15.18 -16.96
C ASN A 185 6.94 13.78 -17.54
N ALA A 186 7.22 13.68 -18.85
CA ALA A 186 7.57 12.40 -19.47
C ALA A 186 8.83 11.73 -18.87
N THR A 187 9.71 12.52 -18.25
CA THR A 187 10.94 12.04 -17.61
C THR A 187 11.01 12.34 -16.11
N ALA A 188 10.01 13.03 -15.57
CA ALA A 188 9.92 13.36 -14.16
C ALA A 188 9.50 12.14 -13.34
N THR A 189 9.84 12.14 -12.05
CA THR A 189 9.44 11.09 -11.11
C THR A 189 8.10 11.42 -10.45
N ASP A 190 7.22 10.42 -10.37
CA ASP A 190 5.98 10.55 -9.60
C ASP A 190 6.28 10.65 -8.09
N PRO A 191 5.42 11.32 -7.31
CA PRO A 191 5.50 11.26 -5.86
C PRO A 191 5.18 9.85 -5.38
N VAL A 192 5.78 9.45 -4.26
CA VAL A 192 5.49 8.18 -3.59
C VAL A 192 4.73 8.47 -2.31
N ASN A 193 3.59 7.83 -2.14
CA ASN A 193 2.81 7.94 -0.91
C ASN A 193 3.54 7.31 0.29
N ALA A 194 3.24 7.82 1.47
CA ALA A 194 3.59 7.12 2.69
C ALA A 194 2.89 5.75 2.72
N SER A 195 3.55 4.75 3.26
CA SER A 195 3.05 3.37 3.33
C SER A 195 3.51 2.70 4.63
N VAL A 196 2.94 1.56 4.94
CA VAL A 196 3.42 0.71 6.02
C VAL A 196 4.13 -0.50 5.42
N GLN A 197 5.34 -0.78 5.87
CA GLN A 197 6.17 -1.87 5.35
C GLN A 197 6.83 -2.63 6.50
N TYR A 198 7.02 -3.94 6.31
CA TYR A 198 7.78 -4.74 7.27
C TYR A 198 9.27 -4.41 7.17
N SER A 199 9.88 -4.13 8.32
CA SER A 199 11.30 -3.87 8.47
C SER A 199 11.98 -5.07 9.12
N SER A 200 12.77 -5.81 8.36
CA SER A 200 13.55 -6.94 8.89
C SER A 200 14.60 -6.53 9.93
N ALA A 201 14.95 -5.23 9.98
CA ALA A 201 15.92 -4.71 10.94
C ALA A 201 15.31 -4.56 12.35
N SER A 202 14.05 -4.15 12.44
CA SER A 202 13.33 -4.02 13.72
C SER A 202 12.43 -5.23 14.02
N GLY A 203 12.10 -6.04 13.01
CA GLY A 203 11.13 -7.11 13.10
C GLY A 203 9.68 -6.62 13.24
N GLN A 204 9.38 -5.43 12.72
CA GLN A 204 8.07 -4.79 12.85
C GLN A 204 7.62 -4.13 11.55
N PHE A 205 6.32 -3.90 11.43
CA PHE A 205 5.75 -3.03 10.42
C PHE A 205 5.93 -1.58 10.83
N GLU A 206 6.54 -0.77 9.98
CA GLU A 206 6.87 0.63 10.22
C GLU A 206 6.29 1.52 9.13
N VAL A 207 5.93 2.75 9.52
CA VAL A 207 5.51 3.77 8.56
C VAL A 207 6.73 4.26 7.79
N THR A 208 6.71 4.04 6.47
CA THR A 208 7.68 4.63 5.54
C THR A 208 7.12 5.97 5.06
N ALA A 209 7.90 7.04 5.24
CA ALA A 209 7.47 8.37 4.85
C ALA A 209 7.32 8.51 3.33
N GLU A 210 6.40 9.39 2.95
CA GLU A 210 6.20 9.83 1.58
C GLU A 210 7.48 10.45 0.99
N LYS A 211 7.58 10.41 -0.32
CA LYS A 211 8.66 11.09 -1.05
C LYS A 211 8.06 12.02 -2.10
N ALA A 212 8.50 13.27 -2.10
CA ALA A 212 8.17 14.18 -3.16
C ALA A 212 8.75 13.67 -4.48
N GLY A 213 7.94 13.75 -5.53
CA GLY A 213 8.39 13.56 -6.90
C GLY A 213 8.95 14.85 -7.49
N THR A 214 9.30 14.81 -8.76
CA THR A 214 9.66 16.00 -9.56
C THR A 214 8.61 16.33 -10.61
N LYS A 215 7.52 15.58 -10.66
CA LYS A 215 6.40 15.78 -11.59
C LYS A 215 5.63 17.04 -11.24
N LEU A 216 5.41 17.89 -12.21
CA LEU A 216 4.70 19.15 -12.05
C LEU A 216 3.19 18.95 -12.27
N ASP A 217 2.40 19.63 -11.45
CA ASP A 217 0.95 19.76 -11.65
C ASP A 217 0.72 20.81 -12.73
N VAL A 218 0.16 20.37 -13.86
CA VAL A 218 -0.06 21.21 -15.05
C VAL A 218 -0.94 22.40 -14.72
N ASP A 219 -2.00 22.21 -13.97
CA ASP A 219 -2.97 23.25 -13.68
C ASP A 219 -2.40 24.27 -12.68
N ALA A 220 -1.62 23.81 -11.69
CA ALA A 220 -0.92 24.68 -10.76
C ALA A 220 0.13 25.55 -11.49
N VAL A 221 0.88 24.97 -12.44
CA VAL A 221 1.83 25.73 -13.27
C VAL A 221 1.11 26.75 -14.15
N ILE A 222 0.00 26.39 -14.78
CA ILE A 222 -0.81 27.32 -15.58
C ILE A 222 -1.28 28.50 -14.71
N LEU A 223 -1.80 28.25 -13.52
CA LEU A 223 -2.22 29.29 -12.59
C LEU A 223 -1.05 30.22 -12.23
N LYS A 224 0.12 29.66 -11.92
CA LYS A 224 1.32 30.43 -11.58
C LYS A 224 1.78 31.33 -12.72
N VAL A 225 1.73 30.81 -13.94
CA VAL A 225 2.10 31.58 -15.14
C VAL A 225 1.06 32.63 -15.46
N ASN A 226 -0.24 32.35 -15.28
CA ASN A 226 -1.33 33.30 -15.42
C ASN A 226 -1.14 34.50 -14.49
N ASP A 227 -0.84 34.25 -13.20
CA ASP A 227 -0.59 35.31 -12.23
C ASP A 227 0.56 36.20 -12.68
N ALA A 228 1.67 35.60 -13.15
CA ALA A 228 2.81 36.34 -13.65
C ALA A 228 2.47 37.20 -14.90
N VAL A 229 1.63 36.68 -15.80
CA VAL A 229 1.15 37.42 -17.00
C VAL A 229 0.25 38.57 -16.60
N LEU A 230 -0.68 38.36 -15.67
CA LEU A 230 -1.58 39.42 -15.18
C LEU A 230 -0.79 40.59 -14.53
N ASP A 231 0.27 40.24 -13.80
CA ASP A 231 1.16 41.22 -13.15
C ASP A 231 2.21 41.79 -14.09
N MET A 232 2.21 41.43 -15.37
CA MET A 232 3.25 41.78 -16.35
C MET A 232 4.68 41.45 -15.86
N SER A 233 4.81 40.43 -15.07
CA SER A 233 6.10 39.96 -14.54
C SER A 233 6.88 39.23 -15.63
N SER A 234 8.19 39.51 -15.74
CA SER A 234 9.07 38.86 -16.74
C SER A 234 9.48 37.42 -16.37
N SER A 235 9.13 36.95 -15.18
CA SER A 235 9.50 35.62 -14.69
C SER A 235 8.44 35.00 -13.79
N ALA A 236 8.27 33.69 -13.90
CA ALA A 236 7.51 32.87 -12.99
C ALA A 236 8.43 31.76 -12.45
N THR A 237 8.63 31.73 -11.14
CA THR A 237 9.46 30.71 -10.50
C THR A 237 8.57 29.64 -9.89
N LEU A 238 8.73 28.40 -10.35
CA LEU A 238 8.03 27.23 -9.82
C LEU A 238 8.70 26.77 -8.52
N GLY A 239 7.88 26.30 -7.61
CA GLY A 239 8.32 25.79 -6.31
C GLY A 239 7.61 24.48 -5.96
N THR A 240 7.60 24.15 -4.69
CA THR A 240 6.97 22.91 -4.20
C THR A 240 5.45 22.90 -4.32
N SER A 241 4.82 24.07 -4.43
CA SER A 241 3.36 24.21 -4.63
C SER A 241 2.90 23.77 -6.03
N GLU A 242 3.81 23.81 -7.00
CA GLU A 242 3.53 23.40 -8.37
C GLU A 242 3.91 21.93 -8.65
N LEU A 243 4.43 21.19 -7.66
CA LEU A 243 4.67 19.75 -7.78
C LEU A 243 3.39 18.96 -7.53
N VAL A 244 3.25 17.84 -8.23
CA VAL A 244 2.25 16.82 -7.85
C VAL A 244 2.58 16.32 -6.45
N GLN A 245 1.60 16.41 -5.55
CA GLN A 245 1.80 16.02 -4.16
C GLN A 245 1.43 14.55 -3.93
N PRO A 246 2.09 13.87 -2.99
CA PRO A 246 1.58 12.60 -2.47
C PRO A 246 0.15 12.78 -1.95
N THR A 247 -0.66 11.72 -2.04
CA THR A 247 -2.04 11.73 -1.53
C THR A 247 -2.16 11.15 -0.12
N VAL A 248 -1.13 10.39 0.32
CA VAL A 248 -1.03 9.83 1.68
C VAL A 248 0.27 10.30 2.29
N PHE A 249 0.17 10.92 3.46
CA PHE A 249 1.30 11.48 4.21
C PHE A 249 1.59 10.66 5.46
N SER A 250 2.84 10.59 5.89
CA SER A 250 3.28 9.87 7.10
C SER A 250 2.63 10.37 8.40
N SER A 251 2.04 11.55 8.36
CA SER A 251 1.24 12.11 9.45
C SER A 251 -0.20 11.57 9.52
N ASP A 252 -0.62 10.76 8.56
CA ASP A 252 -1.97 10.17 8.56
C ASP A 252 -2.08 9.15 9.70
N PRO A 253 -3.01 9.34 10.66
CA PRO A 253 -3.20 8.41 11.76
C PRO A 253 -3.63 7.00 11.32
N ALA A 254 -4.20 6.85 10.11
CA ALA A 254 -4.58 5.56 9.57
C ALA A 254 -3.37 4.66 9.29
N LEU A 255 -2.22 5.24 8.87
CA LEU A 255 -0.96 4.50 8.72
C LEU A 255 -0.47 3.94 10.07
N THR A 256 -0.54 4.74 11.12
CA THR A 256 -0.16 4.28 12.47
C THR A 256 -1.07 3.15 12.93
N ALA A 257 -2.38 3.28 12.74
CA ALA A 257 -3.36 2.25 13.10
C ALA A 257 -3.15 0.95 12.30
N ALA A 258 -2.82 1.05 11.00
CA ALA A 258 -2.50 -0.11 10.17
C ALA A 258 -1.22 -0.81 10.66
N ALA A 259 -0.17 -0.04 10.98
CA ALA A 259 1.07 -0.57 11.53
C ALA A 259 0.84 -1.25 12.89
N GLU A 260 0.06 -0.64 13.78
CA GLU A 260 -0.30 -1.22 15.08
C GLU A 260 -1.09 -2.54 14.92
N THR A 261 -2.05 -2.58 13.99
CA THR A 261 -2.82 -3.79 13.68
C THR A 261 -1.92 -4.90 13.14
N ALA A 262 -1.08 -4.59 12.14
CA ALA A 262 -0.15 -5.55 11.56
C ALA A 262 0.86 -6.08 12.59
N ASN A 263 1.39 -5.21 13.45
CA ASN A 263 2.27 -5.59 14.54
C ASN A 263 1.56 -6.41 15.64
N GLY A 264 0.26 -6.17 15.82
CA GLY A 264 -0.58 -7.00 16.68
C GLY A 264 -0.59 -8.46 16.25
N TYR A 265 -0.65 -8.72 14.95
CA TYR A 265 -0.59 -10.09 14.41
C TYR A 265 0.76 -10.78 14.64
N LEU A 266 1.87 -10.02 14.63
CA LEU A 266 3.21 -10.57 14.91
C LEU A 266 3.41 -11.04 16.35
N THR A 267 2.45 -10.77 17.23
CA THR A 267 2.52 -11.26 18.64
C THR A 267 2.09 -12.71 18.78
N ALA A 268 1.47 -13.30 17.77
CA ALA A 268 1.13 -14.71 17.79
C ALA A 268 2.41 -15.58 17.73
N ASP A 269 2.40 -16.66 18.52
CA ASP A 269 3.49 -17.63 18.60
C ASP A 269 2.85 -19.01 18.76
N ILE A 270 2.71 -19.70 17.63
CA ILE A 270 1.84 -20.86 17.48
C ILE A 270 2.68 -22.11 17.26
N GLU A 271 2.57 -23.07 18.18
CA GLU A 271 3.08 -24.42 18.00
C GLU A 271 1.97 -25.28 17.37
N LEU A 272 2.16 -25.71 16.12
CA LEU A 272 1.27 -26.66 15.46
C LEU A 272 1.53 -28.07 15.96
N VAL A 273 0.46 -28.76 16.36
CA VAL A 273 0.56 -30.11 16.90
C VAL A 273 -0.42 -31.08 16.22
N LEU A 274 0.03 -32.31 15.98
CA LEU A 274 -0.78 -33.38 15.42
C LEU A 274 -1.50 -34.19 16.51
N GLY A 275 -2.78 -34.44 16.29
CA GLY A 275 -3.60 -35.34 17.09
C GLY A 275 -3.76 -34.96 18.55
N THR A 276 -4.38 -35.85 19.32
CA THR A 276 -4.67 -35.64 20.76
C THR A 276 -3.46 -35.76 21.66
N THR A 277 -2.37 -36.34 21.16
CA THR A 277 -1.10 -36.50 21.90
C THR A 277 -0.16 -35.31 21.72
N ALA A 278 -0.60 -34.30 20.99
CA ALA A 278 0.13 -33.04 20.72
C ALA A 278 1.56 -33.29 20.18
N ILE A 279 1.66 -34.09 19.11
CA ILE A 279 2.93 -34.32 18.45
C ILE A 279 3.32 -33.04 17.67
N HIS A 280 4.49 -32.47 17.97
CA HIS A 280 4.97 -31.25 17.31
C HIS A 280 5.05 -31.46 15.80
N ALA A 281 4.49 -30.51 15.04
CA ALA A 281 4.46 -30.49 13.57
C ALA A 281 5.28 -29.34 12.98
N ALA A 282 5.03 -28.11 13.44
CA ALA A 282 5.72 -26.91 12.98
C ALA A 282 5.50 -25.75 13.96
N ASP A 283 6.25 -24.68 13.80
CA ASP A 283 6.06 -23.42 14.52
C ASP A 283 5.70 -22.30 13.55
N ILE A 284 4.78 -21.41 13.96
CA ILE A 284 4.42 -20.19 13.24
C ILE A 284 4.71 -19.01 14.17
N GLY A 285 5.67 -18.20 13.79
CA GLY A 285 6.04 -17.00 14.52
C GLY A 285 6.01 -15.74 13.66
N ALA A 286 6.57 -14.66 14.18
CA ALA A 286 6.59 -13.36 13.51
C ALA A 286 7.20 -13.40 12.10
N ASN A 287 8.15 -14.29 11.82
CA ASN A 287 8.78 -14.40 10.50
C ASN A 287 7.81 -14.88 9.43
N GLU A 288 7.05 -15.93 9.71
CA GLU A 288 6.05 -16.51 8.81
C GLU A 288 4.90 -15.51 8.65
N ILE A 289 4.37 -15.00 9.76
CA ILE A 289 3.26 -14.06 9.80
C ILE A 289 3.58 -12.79 9.01
N SER A 290 4.80 -12.27 9.11
CA SER A 290 5.20 -11.06 8.38
C SER A 290 5.17 -11.21 6.85
N GLN A 291 5.25 -12.44 6.34
CA GLN A 291 5.19 -12.74 4.92
C GLN A 291 3.75 -12.82 4.40
N TRP A 292 2.80 -13.04 5.31
CA TRP A 292 1.38 -13.18 4.97
C TRP A 292 0.58 -11.90 5.17
N VAL A 293 1.04 -11.01 6.07
CA VAL A 293 0.33 -9.75 6.32
C VAL A 293 0.55 -8.78 5.16
N VAL A 294 -0.55 -8.33 4.55
CA VAL A 294 -0.58 -7.33 3.49
C VAL A 294 -1.40 -6.12 3.93
N ILE A 295 -0.95 -4.94 3.49
CA ILE A 295 -1.64 -3.67 3.75
C ILE A 295 -1.99 -3.06 2.40
N GLY A 296 -3.28 -2.95 2.13
CA GLY A 296 -3.80 -2.42 0.87
C GLY A 296 -3.61 -0.91 0.72
N ASP A 297 -3.90 -0.40 -0.47
CA ASP A 297 -3.87 1.05 -0.75
C ASP A 297 -4.89 1.83 0.09
N ASP A 298 -5.94 1.18 0.56
CA ASP A 298 -6.95 1.70 1.47
C ASP A 298 -6.53 1.61 2.95
N LEU A 299 -5.31 1.16 3.21
CA LEU A 299 -4.70 0.91 4.53
C LEU A 299 -5.41 -0.21 5.34
N ALA A 300 -6.25 -1.00 4.68
CA ALA A 300 -6.80 -2.20 5.30
C ALA A 300 -5.72 -3.27 5.46
N VAL A 301 -5.64 -3.85 6.66
CA VAL A 301 -4.71 -4.94 6.97
C VAL A 301 -5.43 -6.28 6.76
N SER A 302 -4.88 -7.11 5.90
CA SER A 302 -5.41 -8.43 5.54
C SER A 302 -4.28 -9.45 5.45
N PHE A 303 -4.64 -10.70 5.10
CA PHE A 303 -3.66 -11.75 4.83
C PHE A 303 -3.61 -12.07 3.34
N ASP A 304 -2.42 -12.43 2.87
CA ASP A 304 -2.18 -13.04 1.57
C ASP A 304 -2.57 -14.51 1.64
N GLU A 305 -3.82 -14.80 1.25
CA GLU A 305 -4.37 -16.16 1.27
C GLU A 305 -3.58 -17.10 0.34
N GLU A 306 -3.03 -16.61 -0.77
CA GLU A 306 -2.23 -17.43 -1.70
C GLU A 306 -0.92 -17.88 -1.03
N ALA A 307 -0.25 -16.96 -0.35
CA ALA A 307 0.98 -17.27 0.38
C ALA A 307 0.72 -18.21 1.58
N MET A 308 -0.39 -18.02 2.31
CA MET A 308 -0.78 -18.91 3.40
C MET A 308 -1.11 -20.32 2.91
N ASN A 309 -1.92 -20.42 1.83
CA ASN A 309 -2.25 -21.71 1.21
C ASN A 309 -0.98 -22.44 0.76
N ALA A 310 -0.05 -21.76 0.08
CA ALA A 310 1.19 -22.39 -0.38
C ALA A 310 2.02 -22.94 0.80
N TRP A 311 2.08 -22.22 1.91
CA TRP A 311 2.79 -22.68 3.10
C TRP A 311 2.10 -23.89 3.74
N VAL A 312 0.77 -23.88 3.83
CA VAL A 312 -0.02 -25.00 4.38
C VAL A 312 0.10 -26.23 3.47
N GLU A 313 0.05 -26.07 2.15
CA GLU A 313 0.27 -27.17 1.19
C GLU A 313 1.66 -27.82 1.36
N GLU A 314 2.71 -27.02 1.57
CA GLU A 314 4.06 -27.53 1.82
C GLU A 314 4.12 -28.29 3.15
N LEU A 315 3.51 -27.74 4.21
CA LEU A 315 3.38 -28.40 5.51
C LEU A 315 2.62 -29.73 5.36
N ALA A 316 1.45 -29.71 4.71
CA ALA A 316 0.63 -30.90 4.49
C ALA A 316 1.40 -31.96 3.69
N ALA A 317 2.12 -31.59 2.65
CA ALA A 317 2.95 -32.51 1.89
C ALA A 317 4.03 -33.19 2.75
N SER A 318 4.53 -32.49 3.76
CA SER A 318 5.51 -33.04 4.72
C SER A 318 4.90 -33.97 5.74
N LEU A 319 3.64 -33.74 6.12
CA LEU A 319 2.94 -34.44 7.20
C LEU A 319 2.07 -35.60 6.70
N ASN A 320 1.55 -35.51 5.47
CA ASN A 320 0.67 -36.54 4.90
C ASN A 320 1.43 -37.86 4.73
N THR A 321 0.84 -38.94 5.27
CA THR A 321 1.39 -40.28 5.18
C THR A 321 0.49 -41.25 4.44
N VAL A 322 -0.80 -40.95 4.25
CA VAL A 322 -1.72 -41.79 3.50
C VAL A 322 -1.23 -42.02 2.08
N GLY A 323 -1.13 -43.29 1.68
CA GLY A 323 -0.68 -43.70 0.34
C GLY A 323 0.83 -43.58 0.09
N THR A 324 1.60 -42.97 0.98
CA THR A 324 3.04 -42.80 0.83
C THR A 324 3.81 -44.09 1.09
N GLU A 325 5.07 -44.14 0.67
CA GLU A 325 5.99 -45.21 1.01
C GLU A 325 6.39 -45.08 2.49
N ARG A 326 6.32 -46.20 3.21
CA ARG A 326 6.72 -46.29 4.63
C ARG A 326 7.52 -47.52 4.88
N THR A 327 8.66 -47.35 5.57
CA THR A 327 9.51 -48.46 6.01
C THR A 327 9.28 -48.72 7.49
N TYR A 328 9.09 -49.97 7.86
CA TYR A 328 8.94 -50.38 9.25
C TYR A 328 9.73 -51.65 9.50
N THR A 329 10.11 -51.85 10.75
CA THR A 329 10.74 -53.07 11.22
C THR A 329 9.76 -53.84 12.07
N ARG A 330 9.36 -55.02 11.61
CA ARG A 330 8.51 -55.95 12.34
C ARG A 330 9.24 -56.39 13.61
N PRO A 331 8.55 -56.70 14.74
CA PRO A 331 9.20 -57.06 15.97
C PRO A 331 10.12 -58.29 15.95
N ASP A 332 10.00 -59.15 14.94
CA ASP A 332 10.94 -60.27 14.69
C ASP A 332 12.27 -59.85 14.03
N GLY A 333 12.42 -58.56 13.75
CA GLY A 333 13.62 -57.96 13.17
C GLY A 333 13.66 -57.86 11.64
N GLN A 334 12.63 -58.32 10.95
CA GLN A 334 12.51 -58.12 9.50
C GLN A 334 12.05 -56.73 9.17
N THR A 335 12.58 -56.14 8.10
CA THR A 335 12.27 -54.80 7.65
C THR A 335 11.54 -54.85 6.30
N PHE A 336 10.43 -54.12 6.20
CA PHE A 336 9.56 -54.05 5.02
C PHE A 336 9.35 -52.62 4.62
N THR A 337 9.17 -52.43 3.30
CA THR A 337 8.76 -51.15 2.71
C THR A 337 7.42 -51.36 2.02
N VAL A 338 6.44 -50.57 2.39
CA VAL A 338 5.07 -50.65 1.88
C VAL A 338 4.64 -49.28 1.39
N SER A 339 3.86 -49.26 0.29
CA SER A 339 3.29 -48.03 -0.26
C SER A 339 1.82 -48.24 -0.63
N GLY A 340 1.06 -47.18 -0.64
CA GLY A 340 -0.38 -47.25 -0.89
C GLY A 340 -1.20 -47.47 0.37
N GLY A 341 -2.50 -47.69 0.19
CA GLY A 341 -3.45 -47.86 1.30
C GLY A 341 -4.12 -46.55 1.73
N THR A 342 -4.90 -46.63 2.80
CA THR A 342 -5.77 -45.52 3.28
C THR A 342 -5.55 -45.20 4.76
N TYR A 343 -4.52 -45.76 5.37
CA TYR A 343 -4.16 -45.47 6.75
C TYR A 343 -3.09 -44.37 6.80
N GLY A 344 -3.18 -43.51 7.78
CA GLY A 344 -2.19 -42.48 8.08
C GLY A 344 -2.82 -41.11 8.31
N TRP A 345 -1.97 -40.11 8.20
CA TRP A 345 -2.33 -38.70 8.33
C TRP A 345 -2.70 -38.11 7.00
N THR A 346 -3.78 -37.33 6.97
CA THR A 346 -4.15 -36.44 5.86
C THR A 346 -4.61 -35.12 6.45
N ILE A 347 -3.92 -34.07 6.12
CA ILE A 347 -4.22 -32.72 6.58
C ILE A 347 -5.45 -32.19 5.81
N ASP A 348 -6.25 -31.39 6.47
CA ASP A 348 -7.35 -30.61 5.88
C ASP A 348 -6.82 -29.22 5.60
N ASP A 349 -6.32 -28.99 4.38
CA ASP A 349 -5.60 -27.77 4.00
C ASP A 349 -6.50 -26.54 4.15
N ASP A 350 -7.75 -26.61 3.69
CA ASP A 350 -8.69 -25.49 3.75
C ASP A 350 -9.02 -25.11 5.20
N ALA A 351 -9.30 -26.10 6.04
CA ALA A 351 -9.58 -25.88 7.46
C ALA A 351 -8.33 -25.33 8.17
N MET A 352 -7.13 -25.83 7.81
CA MET A 352 -5.87 -25.40 8.43
C MET A 352 -5.56 -23.93 8.16
N VAL A 353 -5.76 -23.44 6.93
CA VAL A 353 -5.58 -22.03 6.60
C VAL A 353 -6.49 -21.14 7.45
N ALA A 354 -7.77 -21.50 7.53
CA ALA A 354 -8.75 -20.76 8.33
C ALA A 354 -8.40 -20.75 9.83
N ASP A 355 -7.99 -21.89 10.37
CA ASP A 355 -7.63 -22.03 11.78
C ASP A 355 -6.36 -21.20 12.12
N VAL A 356 -5.36 -21.20 11.24
CA VAL A 356 -4.14 -20.38 11.39
C VAL A 356 -4.46 -18.90 11.31
N GLU A 357 -5.28 -18.48 10.34
CA GLU A 357 -5.69 -17.09 10.21
C GLU A 357 -6.41 -16.61 11.47
N ASP A 358 -7.37 -17.39 11.98
CA ASP A 358 -8.10 -17.06 13.19
C ASP A 358 -7.18 -17.03 14.43
N ALA A 359 -6.24 -17.96 14.53
CA ALA A 359 -5.26 -17.99 15.62
C ALA A 359 -4.37 -16.73 15.62
N ILE A 360 -3.89 -16.30 14.45
CA ILE A 360 -3.09 -15.08 14.30
C ILE A 360 -3.92 -13.84 14.64
N ARG A 361 -5.15 -13.72 14.14
CA ARG A 361 -6.05 -12.60 14.43
C ARG A 361 -6.36 -12.45 15.91
N ASN A 362 -6.41 -13.57 16.63
CA ASN A 362 -6.66 -13.60 18.08
C ASN A 362 -5.38 -13.52 18.92
N GLY A 363 -4.20 -13.43 18.31
CA GLY A 363 -2.91 -13.34 18.99
C GLY A 363 -2.62 -14.61 19.83
N LEU A 364 -2.90 -15.79 19.27
CA LEU A 364 -2.66 -17.05 19.99
C LEU A 364 -1.17 -17.21 20.33
N VAL A 365 -0.90 -17.46 21.61
CA VAL A 365 0.41 -17.91 22.11
C VAL A 365 0.19 -19.29 22.70
N GLY A 366 0.68 -20.34 22.02
CA GLY A 366 0.50 -21.72 22.46
C GLY A 366 0.16 -22.68 21.32
N GLN A 367 -0.45 -23.81 21.64
CA GLN A 367 -0.69 -24.89 20.70
C GLN A 367 -1.96 -24.69 19.88
N LEU A 368 -1.86 -24.98 18.58
CA LEU A 368 -2.97 -25.15 17.67
C LEU A 368 -2.91 -26.57 17.09
N THR A 369 -4.00 -27.31 17.22
CA THR A 369 -4.07 -28.66 16.63
C THR A 369 -4.25 -28.54 15.12
N VAL A 370 -3.41 -29.25 14.37
CA VAL A 370 -3.48 -29.32 12.92
C VAL A 370 -4.79 -29.99 12.50
N ALA A 371 -5.56 -29.29 11.66
CA ALA A 371 -6.79 -29.83 11.09
C ALA A 371 -6.49 -31.05 10.20
N THR A 372 -7.19 -32.16 10.41
CA THR A 372 -6.96 -33.41 9.70
C THR A 372 -8.26 -34.04 9.22
N THR A 373 -8.25 -34.63 8.02
CA THR A 373 -9.34 -35.48 7.54
C THR A 373 -9.14 -36.95 7.93
N LEU A 374 -7.88 -37.37 8.11
CA LEU A 374 -7.50 -38.69 8.63
C LEU A 374 -6.35 -38.56 9.60
N GLU A 375 -6.38 -39.39 10.65
CA GLU A 375 -5.35 -39.43 11.66
C GLU A 375 -4.65 -40.81 11.71
N GLY A 376 -3.32 -40.78 11.84
CA GLY A 376 -2.52 -41.93 12.26
C GLY A 376 -2.49 -42.06 13.78
N TYR A 377 -1.85 -43.12 14.29
CA TYR A 377 -1.67 -43.32 15.72
C TYR A 377 -0.54 -42.48 16.29
N THR A 378 0.54 -42.37 15.54
CA THR A 378 1.73 -41.58 15.89
C THR A 378 2.28 -40.90 14.65
N TYR A 379 3.27 -40.03 14.82
CA TYR A 379 4.01 -39.42 13.69
C TYR A 379 5.50 -39.39 14.05
N ASN A 380 6.32 -40.07 13.26
CA ASN A 380 7.76 -40.14 13.43
C ASN A 380 8.52 -39.56 12.21
N GLY A 381 7.82 -38.79 11.35
CA GLY A 381 8.29 -38.29 10.08
C GLY A 381 7.69 -39.06 8.90
N SER A 382 7.78 -38.47 7.70
CA SER A 382 7.38 -39.14 6.47
C SER A 382 8.26 -40.36 6.18
N GLY A 383 7.69 -41.40 5.57
CA GLY A 383 8.42 -42.62 5.20
C GLY A 383 8.65 -43.61 6.37
N VAL A 384 8.11 -43.36 7.53
CA VAL A 384 8.27 -44.21 8.74
C VAL A 384 6.91 -44.69 9.21
N GLN A 385 6.92 -45.76 10.04
CA GLN A 385 5.72 -46.30 10.69
C GLN A 385 4.98 -45.22 11.50
N ASP A 386 3.67 -45.07 11.22
CA ASP A 386 2.76 -44.11 11.89
C ASP A 386 1.55 -44.79 12.56
N TRP A 387 1.60 -46.11 12.71
CA TRP A 387 0.54 -46.92 13.29
C TRP A 387 0.97 -47.54 14.65
N GLY A 388 -0.04 -47.78 15.49
CA GLY A 388 0.11 -48.51 16.76
C GLY A 388 -0.18 -50.00 16.59
N ALA A 389 -1.27 -50.51 17.18
CA ALA A 389 -1.69 -51.89 16.98
C ALA A 389 -2.05 -52.15 15.52
N TYR A 390 -1.58 -53.28 14.96
CA TYR A 390 -1.77 -53.59 13.56
C TYR A 390 -1.80 -55.08 13.24
N ALA A 391 -2.52 -55.42 12.16
CA ALA A 391 -2.42 -56.72 11.52
C ALA A 391 -1.35 -56.66 10.41
N ASP A 392 -0.37 -57.52 10.46
CA ASP A 392 0.67 -57.73 9.44
C ASP A 392 0.24 -58.92 8.59
N VAL A 393 0.00 -58.69 7.31
CA VAL A 393 -0.40 -59.72 6.32
C VAL A 393 0.77 -59.98 5.39
N ASP A 394 1.48 -61.06 5.62
CA ASP A 394 2.59 -61.48 4.78
C ASP A 394 2.04 -62.43 3.69
N ILE A 395 1.95 -61.90 2.46
CA ILE A 395 1.43 -62.65 1.32
C ILE A 395 2.41 -63.77 0.95
N SER A 396 3.69 -63.57 1.09
CA SER A 396 4.70 -64.58 0.76
C SER A 396 4.69 -65.76 1.70
N GLU A 397 4.51 -65.49 2.99
CA GLU A 397 4.39 -66.51 4.02
C GLU A 397 2.97 -67.11 4.10
N GLN A 398 1.95 -66.43 3.54
CA GLN A 398 0.52 -66.72 3.72
C GLN A 398 0.16 -66.82 5.21
N HIS A 399 0.61 -65.81 5.93
CA HIS A 399 0.49 -65.71 7.40
C HIS A 399 0.05 -64.32 7.81
N VAL A 400 -0.75 -64.25 8.85
CA VAL A 400 -1.21 -62.99 9.47
C VAL A 400 -0.77 -62.95 10.91
N ARG A 401 -0.19 -61.81 11.31
CA ARG A 401 0.20 -61.53 12.71
C ARG A 401 -0.55 -60.32 13.22
N PHE A 402 -0.96 -60.30 14.44
CA PHE A 402 -1.49 -59.11 15.08
C PHE A 402 -0.62 -58.68 16.24
N TYR A 403 -0.12 -57.46 16.15
CA TYR A 403 0.71 -56.83 17.16
C TYR A 403 -0.10 -55.76 17.91
N ASN A 404 0.04 -55.72 19.24
CA ASN A 404 -0.54 -54.67 20.06
C ASN A 404 0.26 -53.37 19.96
N GLU A 405 -0.20 -52.30 20.64
CA GLU A 405 0.47 -50.99 20.67
C GLU A 405 1.89 -51.03 21.25
N ALA A 406 2.21 -52.01 22.08
CA ALA A 406 3.56 -52.23 22.61
C ALA A 406 4.48 -52.99 21.64
N GLY A 407 3.99 -53.43 20.47
CA GLY A 407 4.72 -54.24 19.51
C GLY A 407 4.81 -55.71 19.88
N GLU A 408 3.99 -56.18 20.84
CA GLU A 408 3.96 -57.57 21.22
C GLU A 408 3.06 -58.37 20.28
N LEU A 409 3.52 -59.54 19.81
CA LEU A 409 2.72 -60.48 19.05
C LEU A 409 1.66 -61.09 19.97
N VAL A 410 0.38 -60.77 19.74
CA VAL A 410 -0.71 -61.28 20.59
C VAL A 410 -1.62 -62.30 19.88
N TRP A 411 -1.46 -62.40 18.56
CA TRP A 411 -2.20 -63.37 17.76
C TRP A 411 -1.52 -63.62 16.40
N GLU A 412 -1.56 -64.81 15.89
CA GLU A 412 -1.12 -65.18 14.56
C GLU A 412 -1.90 -66.36 13.98
N ALA A 413 -2.02 -66.44 12.65
CA ALA A 413 -2.63 -67.57 11.97
C ALA A 413 -2.20 -67.66 10.50
N ASP A 414 -2.24 -68.86 9.97
CA ASP A 414 -2.14 -69.10 8.53
C ASP A 414 -3.40 -68.59 7.81
N CYS A 415 -3.19 -68.03 6.62
CA CYS A 415 -4.28 -67.46 5.80
C CYS A 415 -4.25 -67.98 4.35
N VAL A 416 -5.25 -67.64 3.58
CA VAL A 416 -5.23 -67.72 2.12
C VAL A 416 -5.63 -66.35 1.56
N THR A 417 -4.69 -65.69 0.93
CA THR A 417 -4.90 -64.35 0.32
C THR A 417 -5.50 -64.45 -1.06
N GLY A 418 -5.65 -63.34 -1.74
CA GLY A 418 -6.13 -63.23 -3.13
C GLY A 418 -5.31 -64.10 -4.10
N LYS A 419 -5.91 -64.53 -5.16
CA LYS A 419 -5.28 -65.23 -6.24
C LYS A 419 -4.37 -64.29 -7.02
N PRO A 420 -3.07 -64.62 -7.22
CA PRO A 420 -2.11 -63.72 -7.86
C PRO A 420 -2.23 -63.75 -9.39
N ASP A 421 -3.31 -63.17 -9.90
CA ASP A 421 -3.60 -63.14 -11.35
C ASP A 421 -3.77 -61.72 -11.89
N GLY A 422 -3.46 -60.69 -11.11
CA GLY A 422 -3.51 -59.29 -11.48
C GLY A 422 -4.89 -58.64 -11.33
N SER A 423 -5.95 -59.46 -11.03
CA SER A 423 -7.33 -58.97 -10.83
C SER A 423 -7.90 -59.31 -9.47
N HIS A 424 -7.33 -60.34 -8.83
CA HIS A 424 -7.81 -60.83 -7.54
C HIS A 424 -6.77 -60.77 -6.43
N ASP A 425 -5.67 -60.06 -6.69
CA ASP A 425 -4.60 -59.90 -5.71
C ASP A 425 -5.11 -59.22 -4.44
N THR A 426 -4.60 -59.62 -3.28
CA THR A 426 -4.75 -58.82 -2.07
C THR A 426 -3.89 -57.56 -2.21
N PRO A 427 -4.48 -56.35 -2.17
CA PRO A 427 -3.72 -55.14 -2.42
C PRO A 427 -2.71 -54.87 -1.30
N THR A 428 -1.46 -54.71 -1.66
CA THR A 428 -0.39 -54.27 -0.75
C THR A 428 -0.61 -52.84 -0.29
N GLY A 429 -0.06 -52.48 0.87
CA GLY A 429 -0.17 -51.11 1.43
C GLY A 429 -0.52 -51.11 2.91
N VAL A 430 -0.76 -49.92 3.43
CA VAL A 430 -1.22 -49.74 4.80
C VAL A 430 -2.67 -49.29 4.80
N TRP A 431 -3.52 -50.16 5.23
CA TRP A 431 -4.98 -50.02 5.22
C TRP A 431 -5.48 -49.81 6.64
N ARG A 432 -6.75 -49.46 6.81
CA ARG A 432 -7.39 -49.37 8.12
C ARG A 432 -8.61 -50.28 8.16
N VAL A 433 -8.82 -50.94 9.32
CA VAL A 433 -10.09 -51.68 9.53
C VAL A 433 -11.26 -50.72 9.48
N LEU A 434 -12.14 -50.86 8.48
CA LEU A 434 -13.22 -49.92 8.24
C LEU A 434 -14.44 -50.16 9.16
N ASN A 435 -14.76 -51.43 9.40
CA ASN A 435 -15.83 -51.82 10.30
C ASN A 435 -15.67 -53.30 10.72
N LYS A 436 -16.53 -53.77 11.62
CA LYS A 436 -16.60 -55.17 12.05
C LYS A 436 -18.06 -55.64 12.04
N LYS A 437 -18.32 -56.75 11.37
CA LYS A 437 -19.69 -57.32 11.27
C LYS A 437 -19.67 -58.81 11.51
N THR A 438 -20.75 -59.34 12.10
CA THR A 438 -21.02 -60.76 12.20
C THR A 438 -22.17 -61.15 11.32
N ASN A 439 -22.19 -62.43 10.85
CA ASN A 439 -23.25 -62.99 10.01
C ASN A 439 -23.49 -62.12 8.77
N TYR A 440 -22.44 -61.82 8.04
CA TYR A 440 -22.45 -60.96 6.86
C TYR A 440 -22.52 -61.81 5.59
N THR A 441 -23.15 -61.27 4.52
CA THR A 441 -23.13 -61.91 3.19
C THR A 441 -22.18 -61.10 2.29
N LEU A 442 -21.06 -61.73 1.91
CA LEU A 442 -20.18 -61.21 0.89
C LEU A 442 -20.86 -61.38 -0.48
N THR A 443 -20.86 -60.33 -1.26
CA THR A 443 -21.46 -60.27 -2.59
C THR A 443 -20.40 -59.91 -3.61
N GLY A 444 -20.21 -60.77 -4.61
CA GLY A 444 -19.29 -60.49 -5.72
C GLY A 444 -19.82 -59.41 -6.68
N ASP A 445 -19.00 -59.06 -7.65
CA ASP A 445 -19.38 -58.10 -8.70
C ASP A 445 -20.65 -58.59 -9.46
N ILE A 446 -21.41 -57.64 -9.98
CA ILE A 446 -22.57 -57.97 -10.80
C ILE A 446 -22.13 -58.39 -12.18
N SER A 447 -22.31 -59.63 -12.53
CA SER A 447 -22.03 -60.17 -13.86
C SER A 447 -22.83 -59.44 -14.94
N VAL A 448 -22.14 -58.85 -15.90
CA VAL A 448 -22.75 -58.14 -17.05
C VAL A 448 -23.65 -59.11 -17.87
N ALA A 449 -23.30 -60.39 -17.88
CA ALA A 449 -24.01 -61.40 -18.66
C ALA A 449 -25.35 -61.84 -18.01
N THR A 450 -25.40 -61.88 -16.70
CA THR A 450 -26.57 -62.42 -15.96
C THR A 450 -27.33 -61.37 -15.16
N GLY A 451 -26.73 -60.22 -14.90
CA GLY A 451 -27.30 -59.20 -14.01
C GLY A 451 -27.39 -59.64 -12.54
N GLN A 452 -26.72 -60.74 -12.17
CA GLN A 452 -26.69 -61.28 -10.82
C GLN A 452 -25.26 -61.19 -10.26
N PRO A 453 -25.06 -61.17 -8.93
CA PRO A 453 -23.75 -61.27 -8.34
C PRO A 453 -23.04 -62.55 -8.79
N GLU A 454 -21.73 -62.46 -8.99
CA GLU A 454 -20.89 -63.61 -9.34
C GLU A 454 -20.87 -64.67 -8.23
N TYR A 455 -21.00 -64.25 -6.99
CA TYR A 455 -21.19 -65.09 -5.81
C TYR A 455 -21.94 -64.36 -4.71
N GLU A 456 -22.56 -65.13 -3.83
CA GLU A 456 -23.07 -64.72 -2.54
C GLU A 456 -22.59 -65.74 -1.49
N THR A 457 -21.78 -65.28 -0.54
CA THR A 457 -21.18 -66.17 0.45
C THR A 457 -21.43 -65.63 1.87
N LYS A 458 -22.02 -66.43 2.73
CA LYS A 458 -22.22 -66.10 4.15
C LYS A 458 -20.96 -66.36 4.94
N VAL A 459 -20.54 -65.38 5.73
CA VAL A 459 -19.41 -65.45 6.66
C VAL A 459 -19.90 -65.10 8.07
N SER A 460 -19.25 -65.71 9.08
CA SER A 460 -19.60 -65.44 10.46
C SER A 460 -18.97 -64.13 10.95
N TYR A 461 -17.77 -63.82 10.49
CA TYR A 461 -17.00 -62.65 10.83
C TYR A 461 -16.52 -61.93 9.59
N TRP A 462 -16.71 -60.61 9.56
CA TRP A 462 -16.28 -59.73 8.45
C TRP A 462 -15.59 -58.48 8.94
N MET A 463 -14.36 -58.24 8.55
CA MET A 463 -13.51 -57.11 8.94
C MET A 463 -12.89 -56.50 7.67
N PRO A 464 -13.63 -55.67 6.92
CA PRO A 464 -13.09 -55.03 5.72
C PRO A 464 -12.03 -53.99 6.06
N PHE A 465 -10.99 -53.91 5.21
CA PHE A 465 -9.95 -52.89 5.32
C PHE A 465 -9.75 -52.09 4.03
N THR A 466 -10.39 -52.48 2.92
CA THR A 466 -10.44 -51.67 1.70
C THR A 466 -11.88 -51.28 1.36
N TYR A 467 -12.06 -50.14 0.72
CA TYR A 467 -13.36 -49.72 0.19
C TYR A 467 -13.79 -50.58 -1.02
N SER A 468 -12.83 -51.23 -1.71
CA SER A 468 -13.13 -52.20 -2.79
C SER A 468 -13.62 -53.56 -2.31
N GLY A 469 -13.71 -53.78 -1.00
CA GLY A 469 -14.31 -54.98 -0.45
C GLY A 469 -13.32 -56.09 -0.08
N CYS A 470 -12.03 -55.81 0.10
CA CYS A 470 -11.08 -56.73 0.72
C CYS A 470 -11.13 -56.63 2.26
N GLY A 471 -11.06 -57.75 2.90
CA GLY A 471 -11.12 -57.82 4.38
C GLY A 471 -10.75 -59.21 4.89
N PHE A 472 -10.66 -59.34 6.21
CA PHE A 472 -10.54 -60.65 6.90
C PHE A 472 -11.93 -61.26 7.09
N HIS A 473 -12.05 -62.57 6.79
CA HIS A 473 -13.27 -63.33 7.11
C HIS A 473 -12.99 -64.83 7.26
N ASP A 474 -13.92 -65.54 7.89
CA ASP A 474 -13.87 -67.00 7.95
C ASP A 474 -14.22 -67.61 6.57
N ALA A 475 -13.47 -68.63 6.17
CA ALA A 475 -13.63 -69.38 4.94
C ALA A 475 -13.83 -70.87 5.22
N THR A 476 -15.02 -71.19 5.71
CA THR A 476 -15.38 -72.59 6.14
C THR A 476 -15.35 -73.60 5.01
N TRP A 477 -15.31 -73.18 3.75
CA TRP A 477 -15.16 -74.02 2.55
C TRP A 477 -13.70 -74.40 2.27
N GLN A 478 -12.75 -73.72 2.94
CA GLN A 478 -11.33 -74.07 2.86
C GLN A 478 -10.99 -75.20 3.80
N SER A 479 -10.24 -76.20 3.33
CA SER A 479 -9.82 -77.36 4.16
C SER A 479 -8.48 -77.17 4.83
N ALA A 480 -7.72 -76.18 4.41
CA ALA A 480 -6.40 -75.81 4.98
C ALA A 480 -6.06 -74.37 4.62
N PHE A 481 -5.12 -73.77 5.36
CA PHE A 481 -4.65 -72.40 5.19
C PHE A 481 -3.10 -72.44 5.07
N GLY A 482 -2.51 -71.37 4.61
CA GLY A 482 -1.06 -71.21 4.48
C GLY A 482 -0.46 -71.85 3.19
N GLY A 483 0.84 -71.72 3.05
CA GLY A 483 1.62 -72.28 1.98
C GLY A 483 1.33 -71.75 0.60
N THR A 484 1.24 -72.59 -0.42
CA THR A 484 1.06 -72.19 -1.81
C THR A 484 -0.44 -72.18 -2.26
N ARG A 485 -1.35 -72.40 -1.36
CA ARG A 485 -2.77 -72.58 -1.69
C ARG A 485 -3.37 -71.44 -2.51
N TYR A 486 -3.01 -70.19 -2.26
CA TYR A 486 -3.47 -69.04 -3.03
C TYR A 486 -3.08 -69.08 -4.50
N LYS A 487 -1.96 -69.76 -4.85
CA LYS A 487 -1.51 -70.02 -6.22
C LYS A 487 -2.10 -71.30 -6.81
N ASP A 488 -2.54 -72.24 -5.98
CA ASP A 488 -3.03 -73.56 -6.39
C ASP A 488 -4.54 -73.61 -6.68
N GLY A 489 -5.15 -72.41 -6.89
CA GLY A 489 -6.57 -72.33 -7.23
C GLY A 489 -7.51 -72.11 -6.05
N TYR A 490 -6.99 -71.95 -4.84
CA TYR A 490 -7.75 -71.66 -3.63
C TYR A 490 -7.68 -70.22 -3.17
N GLY A 491 -6.98 -69.37 -3.92
CA GLY A 491 -6.93 -67.93 -3.66
C GLY A 491 -8.29 -67.27 -3.73
N SER A 492 -8.49 -66.26 -2.91
CA SER A 492 -9.71 -65.42 -2.85
C SER A 492 -9.80 -64.43 -3.99
N HIS A 493 -10.80 -63.56 -3.99
CA HIS A 493 -10.92 -62.36 -4.85
C HIS A 493 -10.30 -61.10 -4.16
N GLY A 494 -9.23 -61.30 -3.39
CA GLY A 494 -8.50 -60.24 -2.69
C GLY A 494 -8.67 -60.26 -1.15
N CYS A 495 -9.64 -60.98 -0.63
CA CYS A 495 -9.82 -61.11 0.81
C CYS A 495 -8.72 -61.97 1.46
N VAL A 496 -8.52 -61.82 2.74
CA VAL A 496 -7.65 -62.65 3.60
C VAL A 496 -8.52 -63.67 4.32
N ASN A 497 -8.55 -64.88 3.78
CA ASN A 497 -9.34 -66.01 4.28
C ASN A 497 -8.70 -66.62 5.50
N LEU A 498 -9.44 -66.80 6.57
CA LEU A 498 -9.02 -67.43 7.85
C LEU A 498 -9.87 -68.66 8.18
N SER A 499 -9.41 -69.52 9.08
CA SER A 499 -10.29 -70.49 9.67
C SER A 499 -11.39 -69.82 10.52
N LEU A 500 -12.49 -70.51 10.75
CA LEU A 500 -13.56 -69.95 11.59
C LEU A 500 -13.06 -69.57 13.00
N SER A 501 -12.19 -70.38 13.61
CA SER A 501 -11.62 -70.10 14.93
C SER A 501 -10.70 -68.90 14.92
N ASP A 502 -9.87 -68.78 13.86
CA ASP A 502 -8.89 -67.69 13.74
C ASP A 502 -9.57 -66.36 13.41
N ALA A 503 -10.60 -66.39 12.53
CA ALA A 503 -11.41 -65.23 12.24
C ALA A 503 -12.17 -64.72 13.49
N ALA A 504 -12.70 -65.66 14.31
CA ALA A 504 -13.34 -65.32 15.57
C ALA A 504 -12.38 -64.65 16.56
N SER A 505 -11.20 -65.24 16.78
CA SER A 505 -10.23 -64.73 17.74
C SER A 505 -9.60 -63.40 17.28
N LEU A 506 -9.34 -63.23 15.97
CA LEU A 506 -8.94 -61.93 15.40
C LEU A 506 -10.04 -60.86 15.57
N TYR A 507 -11.30 -61.26 15.31
CA TYR A 507 -12.44 -60.35 15.47
C TYR A 507 -12.52 -59.81 16.92
N ASP A 508 -12.20 -60.61 17.91
CA ASP A 508 -12.31 -60.20 19.31
C ASP A 508 -11.26 -59.16 19.70
N ILE A 509 -10.06 -59.18 19.09
CA ILE A 509 -8.92 -58.32 19.48
C ILE A 509 -8.68 -57.14 18.57
N ILE A 510 -8.97 -57.24 17.23
CA ILE A 510 -8.77 -56.16 16.27
C ILE A 510 -9.87 -55.09 16.44
N ALA A 511 -9.48 -53.84 16.42
CA ALA A 511 -10.43 -52.70 16.50
C ALA A 511 -10.64 -52.01 15.15
N VAL A 512 -11.81 -51.39 14.99
CA VAL A 512 -12.03 -50.44 13.88
C VAL A 512 -11.00 -49.30 13.99
N GLY A 513 -10.33 -48.98 12.92
CA GLY A 513 -9.27 -48.00 12.87
C GLY A 513 -7.85 -48.58 13.04
N ASN A 514 -7.68 -49.84 13.53
CA ASN A 514 -6.36 -50.46 13.51
C ASN A 514 -5.78 -50.56 12.10
N ALA A 515 -4.49 -50.44 12.00
CA ALA A 515 -3.80 -50.60 10.73
C ALA A 515 -3.78 -52.07 10.27
N VAL A 516 -3.83 -52.27 8.96
CA VAL A 516 -3.60 -53.53 8.26
C VAL A 516 -2.50 -53.33 7.27
N VAL A 517 -1.31 -53.85 7.59
CA VAL A 517 -0.12 -53.74 6.74
C VAL A 517 -0.06 -54.99 5.87
N VAL A 518 -0.19 -54.82 4.56
CA VAL A 518 -0.16 -55.92 3.58
C VAL A 518 1.11 -55.82 2.74
N HIS A 519 1.90 -56.83 2.71
CA HIS A 519 3.18 -56.88 1.97
C HIS A 519 3.46 -58.30 1.42
N GLU A 520 4.53 -58.39 0.60
CA GLU A 520 5.01 -59.64 0.07
C GLU A 520 6.23 -60.16 0.85
#